data_7efe102880fa3eb25d1b15e04e6a2412
#
_entry.id   7efe102880fa3eb25d1b15e04e6a2412
#
_cell.length_a   1.000
_cell.length_b   1.000
_cell.length_c   1.000
_cell.angle_alpha   90.00
_cell.angle_beta   90.00
_cell.angle_gamma   90.00
#
_symmetry.space_group_name_H-M   'P 1'
#
loop_
_entity.id
_entity.type
_entity.pdbx_description
1 polymer ?
#
loop_
_entity_poly.entity_id
_entity_poly.type
_entity_poly.pdbx_seq_one_letter_code
_entity_poly.pdbx_strand_id
1 'polypeptide(L)'
;MKNTSTLLFAAFLSTFVPSLAAMPVADKAMFRAHLGFLADDLLEGRETGSRGYDISALYVASQFQKYGVQPKGDKGTYLQQVPLRKGYLQLDSPTMSLQGKNGDQPLVYMDEFLMGPSLLEDRSTKTAPLVFVGYGIQAERFAHDDYADIDVKGKIVVTLSGKPSRFPTEEGAHFSSGAHKREMADKYGAVGMISLQTPLSEKTSPFIKGREYRFMPSMDWINAKGEPANAVASLQNTASLSLTAAQKLFTEVDVSLDEIYALAEANKPLPRMDLKLSASMAKKSTISPLLSSNVVGFIEGSDPKLKNEVVVFSAHLDHLGMVKEKTGDNIFNGAMDNATGVATLIEMARMFNELPVRPKRSLLFIALTGEEKGLLGADYFARNPTVPLPSIVANVNLDMPILTYDFSSVVAFGAEHSSLKDVTAEAAKKAGLQLIPDPIPEQGLFTRSDHYMFVKQGVPSIYLWTGNTSFNQAEDATKIRAEFLQTHYHQVSDDLKLPINYDAAARFVQMNFQLALEIANAEKRPVWNEGDFFGDTFKK
;
A
#
# COMPACT_ATOMS: atom_id res chain seq x y z
N MET A 1 44.88 42.96 -73.15
CA MET A 1 45.16 41.83 -72.23
C MET A 1 44.28 42.04 -71.03
N LYS A 2 43.17 41.29 -70.90
CA LYS A 2 42.24 41.34 -69.77
C LYS A 2 42.41 40.07 -68.92
N ASN A 3 42.90 40.19 -67.70
CA ASN A 3 43.00 39.11 -66.78
C ASN A 3 41.65 38.89 -66.03
N THR A 4 41.04 37.75 -66.22
CA THR A 4 39.86 37.29 -65.49
C THR A 4 40.31 36.37 -64.37
N SER A 5 40.21 36.81 -63.09
CA SER A 5 40.45 35.99 -61.91
C SER A 5 39.15 35.26 -61.52
N THR A 6 39.16 33.93 -61.62
CA THR A 6 38.07 33.06 -61.19
C THR A 6 38.24 32.78 -59.71
N LEU A 7 37.30 33.26 -58.88
CA LEU A 7 37.22 32.86 -57.41
C LEU A 7 36.48 31.54 -57.34
N LEU A 8 37.16 30.47 -56.81
CA LEU A 8 36.54 29.22 -56.42
C LEU A 8 35.95 29.42 -54.97
N PHE A 9 34.64 29.33 -54.86
CA PHE A 9 33.95 29.24 -53.55
C PHE A 9 33.92 27.78 -53.16
N ALA A 10 34.69 27.38 -52.16
CA ALA A 10 34.61 26.06 -51.51
C ALA A 10 33.47 26.07 -50.50
N ALA A 11 32.35 25.41 -50.85
CA ALA A 11 31.26 25.20 -49.89
C ALA A 11 31.63 24.08 -48.92
N PHE A 12 31.90 24.43 -47.65
CA PHE A 12 32.00 23.47 -46.55
C PHE A 12 30.61 22.95 -46.22
N LEU A 13 30.26 21.75 -46.67
CA LEU A 13 29.13 20.99 -46.09
C LEU A 13 29.55 20.47 -44.71
N SER A 14 29.14 21.17 -43.67
CA SER A 14 29.18 20.61 -42.29
C SER A 14 28.11 19.54 -42.20
N THR A 15 28.53 18.27 -42.24
CA THR A 15 27.68 17.13 -41.87
C THR A 15 27.37 17.22 -40.39
N PHE A 16 26.16 17.64 -40.07
CA PHE A 16 25.62 17.56 -38.71
C PHE A 16 25.41 16.07 -38.39
N VAL A 17 26.38 15.44 -37.73
CA VAL A 17 26.20 14.15 -37.12
C VAL A 17 25.40 14.40 -35.85
N PRO A 18 24.12 13.96 -35.74
CA PRO A 18 23.40 14.10 -34.52
C PRO A 18 24.17 13.28 -33.46
N SER A 19 24.71 13.95 -32.47
CA SER A 19 25.22 13.30 -31.27
C SER A 19 24.06 12.45 -30.71
N LEU A 20 24.23 11.13 -30.64
CA LEU A 20 23.33 10.29 -29.86
C LEU A 20 23.48 10.79 -28.41
N ALA A 21 22.52 11.62 -27.96
CA ALA A 21 22.49 12.04 -26.57
C ALA A 21 22.41 10.77 -25.70
N ALA A 22 23.34 10.66 -24.76
CA ALA A 22 23.38 9.52 -23.87
C ALA A 22 22.07 9.43 -23.06
N MET A 23 21.60 8.22 -22.83
CA MET A 23 20.44 7.99 -21.96
C MET A 23 20.75 8.49 -20.54
N PRO A 24 19.81 9.18 -19.88
CA PRO A 24 19.99 9.61 -18.50
C PRO A 24 20.33 8.45 -17.59
N VAL A 25 21.21 8.70 -16.62
CA VAL A 25 21.64 7.72 -15.63
C VAL A 25 21.24 8.22 -14.25
N ALA A 26 20.87 7.29 -13.37
CA ALA A 26 20.55 7.61 -11.99
C ALA A 26 21.76 8.19 -11.25
N ASP A 27 21.56 9.32 -10.57
CA ASP A 27 22.63 10.03 -9.83
C ASP A 27 22.57 9.65 -8.36
N LYS A 28 23.59 8.91 -7.91
CA LYS A 28 23.72 8.48 -6.50
C LYS A 28 23.80 9.65 -5.50
N ALA A 29 24.43 10.75 -5.89
CA ALA A 29 24.55 11.91 -5.01
C ALA A 29 23.21 12.62 -4.86
N MET A 30 22.44 12.75 -5.95
CA MET A 30 21.09 13.31 -5.90
C MET A 30 20.14 12.41 -5.10
N PHE A 31 20.16 11.11 -5.35
CA PHE A 31 19.37 10.15 -4.56
C PHE A 31 19.68 10.25 -3.06
N ARG A 32 21.00 10.28 -2.70
CA ARG A 32 21.43 10.45 -1.31
C ARG A 32 20.93 11.76 -0.70
N ALA A 33 20.91 12.86 -1.47
CA ALA A 33 20.43 14.16 -0.99
C ALA A 33 18.91 14.12 -0.74
N HIS A 34 18.13 13.49 -1.66
CA HIS A 34 16.69 13.32 -1.47
C HIS A 34 16.37 12.46 -0.26
N LEU A 35 17.03 11.31 -0.14
CA LEU A 35 16.84 10.41 0.99
C LEU A 35 17.24 11.06 2.32
N GLY A 36 18.40 11.75 2.34
CA GLY A 36 18.88 12.46 3.53
C GLY A 36 17.92 13.54 4.01
N PHE A 37 17.25 14.27 3.09
CA PHE A 37 16.22 15.23 3.47
C PHE A 37 14.95 14.52 3.98
N LEU A 38 14.45 13.53 3.24
CA LEU A 38 13.15 12.90 3.53
C LEU A 38 13.14 12.04 4.79
N ALA A 39 14.29 11.49 5.20
CA ALA A 39 14.43 10.70 6.42
C ALA A 39 15.07 11.46 7.58
N ASP A 40 15.13 12.80 7.53
CA ASP A 40 15.69 13.64 8.59
C ASP A 40 14.72 13.76 9.78
N ASP A 41 15.26 13.75 11.00
CA ASP A 41 14.51 13.91 12.26
C ASP A 41 13.65 15.17 12.31
N LEU A 42 14.06 16.26 11.63
CA LEU A 42 13.30 17.52 11.55
C LEU A 42 11.93 17.37 10.87
N LEU A 43 11.70 16.28 10.14
CA LEU A 43 10.40 15.96 9.54
C LEU A 43 9.49 15.15 10.47
N GLU A 44 9.96 14.84 11.69
CA GLU A 44 9.14 14.21 12.74
C GLU A 44 8.43 12.93 12.27
N GLY A 45 9.09 12.16 11.38
CA GLY A 45 8.54 10.92 10.83
C GLY A 45 7.36 11.09 9.88
N ARG A 46 7.13 12.27 9.34
CA ARG A 46 6.18 12.58 8.24
C ARG A 46 4.76 12.02 8.42
N GLU A 47 4.22 12.02 9.66
CA GLU A 47 2.83 11.56 9.84
C GLU A 47 1.87 12.35 8.94
N THR A 48 0.94 11.66 8.30
CA THR A 48 -0.11 12.24 7.46
C THR A 48 -0.74 13.48 8.08
N GLY A 49 -0.70 14.61 7.35
CA GLY A 49 -1.26 15.91 7.80
C GLY A 49 -0.48 16.58 8.94
N SER A 50 0.73 16.12 9.27
CA SER A 50 1.63 16.81 10.18
C SER A 50 2.42 17.90 9.45
N ARG A 51 3.06 18.79 10.23
CA ARG A 51 3.97 19.79 9.69
C ARG A 51 5.16 19.14 8.93
N GLY A 52 5.71 18.04 9.45
CA GLY A 52 6.80 17.33 8.79
C GLY A 52 6.36 16.77 7.43
N TYR A 53 5.13 16.25 7.34
CA TYR A 53 4.53 15.84 6.07
C TYR A 53 4.40 17.01 5.10
N ASP A 54 3.84 18.15 5.53
CA ASP A 54 3.63 19.32 4.66
C ASP A 54 4.95 19.86 4.10
N ILE A 55 6.02 19.89 4.93
CA ILE A 55 7.37 20.26 4.48
C ILE A 55 7.88 19.27 3.42
N SER A 56 7.67 17.98 3.63
CA SER A 56 8.05 16.93 2.66
C SER A 56 7.28 17.06 1.34
N ALA A 57 5.99 17.35 1.40
CA ALA A 57 5.15 17.57 0.22
C ALA A 57 5.62 18.80 -0.59
N LEU A 58 5.94 19.91 0.08
CA LEU A 58 6.52 21.09 -0.56
C LEU A 58 7.91 20.81 -1.14
N TYR A 59 8.72 20.00 -0.47
CA TYR A 59 10.01 19.58 -1.00
C TYR A 59 9.85 18.80 -2.30
N VAL A 60 9.00 17.78 -2.36
CA VAL A 60 8.73 17.00 -3.58
C VAL A 60 8.23 17.92 -4.70
N ALA A 61 7.26 18.79 -4.41
CA ALA A 61 6.73 19.75 -5.38
C ALA A 61 7.84 20.69 -5.93
N SER A 62 8.76 21.15 -5.06
CA SER A 62 9.88 21.99 -5.46
C SER A 62 10.89 21.25 -6.36
N GLN A 63 11.12 19.95 -6.10
CA GLN A 63 11.99 19.14 -6.95
C GLN A 63 11.33 18.89 -8.32
N PHE A 64 10.03 18.59 -8.37
CA PHE A 64 9.29 18.49 -9.62
C PHE A 64 9.38 19.80 -10.42
N GLN A 65 9.16 20.94 -9.79
CA GLN A 65 9.29 22.24 -10.44
C GLN A 65 10.72 22.50 -10.94
N LYS A 66 11.73 22.20 -10.14
CA LYS A 66 13.16 22.32 -10.51
C LYS A 66 13.50 21.51 -11.76
N TYR A 67 12.94 20.31 -11.88
CA TYR A 67 13.18 19.43 -13.02
C TYR A 67 12.20 19.65 -14.18
N GLY A 68 11.37 20.70 -14.17
CA GLY A 68 10.48 21.05 -15.28
C GLY A 68 9.27 20.14 -15.45
N VAL A 69 8.97 19.30 -14.44
CA VAL A 69 7.74 18.51 -14.38
C VAL A 69 6.57 19.46 -14.15
N GLN A 70 5.48 19.31 -14.90
CA GLN A 70 4.33 20.20 -14.82
C GLN A 70 3.44 19.89 -13.62
N PRO A 71 2.83 20.89 -12.96
CA PRO A 71 1.86 20.65 -11.90
C PRO A 71 0.58 20.01 -12.45
N LYS A 72 0.04 19.01 -11.71
CA LYS A 72 -1.17 18.29 -12.11
C LYS A 72 -2.09 17.98 -10.92
N GLY A 73 -1.92 18.68 -9.80
CA GLY A 73 -2.84 18.67 -8.68
C GLY A 73 -4.02 19.62 -8.86
N ASP A 74 -4.65 20.02 -7.76
CA ASP A 74 -5.82 20.88 -7.79
C ASP A 74 -5.48 22.29 -8.27
N LYS A 75 -6.38 22.87 -9.07
CA LYS A 75 -6.31 24.27 -9.54
C LYS A 75 -4.97 24.65 -10.18
N GLY A 76 -4.30 23.68 -10.83
CA GLY A 76 -3.01 23.92 -11.50
C GLY A 76 -1.82 24.00 -10.56
N THR A 77 -1.93 23.51 -9.32
CA THR A 77 -0.82 23.33 -8.38
C THR A 77 -0.28 21.90 -8.42
N TYR A 78 0.78 21.62 -7.68
CA TYR A 78 1.24 20.24 -7.49
C TYR A 78 0.41 19.46 -6.45
N LEU A 79 -0.36 20.14 -5.60
CA LEU A 79 -1.06 19.52 -4.49
C LEU A 79 -2.49 19.13 -4.88
N GLN A 80 -2.85 17.87 -4.70
CA GLN A 80 -4.22 17.40 -4.65
C GLN A 80 -4.62 17.30 -3.18
N GLN A 81 -5.57 18.12 -2.74
CA GLN A 81 -6.01 18.15 -1.35
C GLN A 81 -6.84 16.91 -1.00
N VAL A 82 -6.46 16.21 0.05
CA VAL A 82 -7.15 15.04 0.58
C VAL A 82 -7.77 15.40 1.92
N PRO A 83 -9.10 15.65 1.96
CA PRO A 83 -9.80 15.91 3.22
C PRO A 83 -9.90 14.60 4.02
N LEU A 84 -9.48 14.63 5.28
CA LEU A 84 -9.40 13.47 6.16
C LEU A 84 -10.21 13.71 7.43
N ARG A 85 -10.60 12.62 8.07
CA ARG A 85 -11.05 12.57 9.46
C ARG A 85 -10.08 11.71 10.26
N LYS A 86 -9.59 12.28 11.37
CA LYS A 86 -8.67 11.62 12.29
C LYS A 86 -9.41 11.31 13.60
N GLY A 87 -9.20 10.10 14.14
CA GLY A 87 -9.79 9.67 15.41
C GLY A 87 -8.76 9.00 16.31
N TYR A 88 -8.73 9.41 17.57
CA TYR A 88 -8.01 8.75 18.64
C TYR A 88 -8.96 7.99 19.55
N LEU A 89 -8.58 6.79 19.96
CA LEU A 89 -9.27 6.05 21.01
C LEU A 89 -8.92 6.65 22.38
N GLN A 90 -9.93 6.93 23.22
CA GLN A 90 -9.67 7.20 24.65
C GLN A 90 -9.33 5.88 25.33
N LEU A 91 -8.06 5.68 25.69
CA LEU A 91 -7.51 4.37 26.03
C LEU A 91 -8.09 3.74 27.31
N ASP A 92 -8.70 4.54 28.19
CA ASP A 92 -9.40 4.11 29.40
C ASP A 92 -10.88 3.76 29.18
N SER A 93 -11.37 3.94 27.94
CA SER A 93 -12.79 3.81 27.61
C SER A 93 -13.20 2.46 27.02
N PRO A 94 -12.33 1.67 26.34
CA PRO A 94 -12.78 0.41 25.76
C PRO A 94 -13.23 -0.58 26.83
N THR A 95 -14.44 -1.06 26.66
CA THR A 95 -14.98 -2.16 27.49
C THR A 95 -15.55 -3.25 26.58
N MET A 96 -15.36 -4.49 26.98
CA MET A 96 -15.97 -5.66 26.35
C MET A 96 -16.32 -6.68 27.41
N SER A 97 -17.54 -7.23 27.36
CA SER A 97 -17.95 -8.36 28.18
C SER A 97 -18.72 -9.38 27.36
N LEU A 98 -18.62 -10.65 27.79
CA LEU A 98 -19.34 -11.78 27.22
C LEU A 98 -20.48 -12.17 28.20
N GLN A 99 -21.69 -12.29 27.66
CA GLN A 99 -22.91 -12.56 28.43
C GLN A 99 -23.46 -13.91 27.99
N GLY A 100 -23.54 -14.85 28.92
CA GLY A 100 -24.05 -16.19 28.71
C GLY A 100 -24.74 -16.78 29.97
N LYS A 101 -24.99 -18.07 29.95
CA LYS A 101 -25.64 -18.77 31.10
C LYS A 101 -24.86 -18.65 32.40
N ASN A 102 -23.54 -18.43 32.35
CA ASN A 102 -22.68 -18.28 33.53
C ASN A 102 -22.55 -16.81 33.98
N GLY A 103 -23.37 -15.92 33.47
CA GLY A 103 -23.37 -14.48 33.78
C GLY A 103 -22.50 -13.64 32.86
N ASP A 104 -22.18 -12.43 33.34
CA ASP A 104 -21.36 -11.45 32.61
C ASP A 104 -19.87 -11.67 32.91
N GLN A 105 -19.07 -11.82 31.86
CA GLN A 105 -17.63 -12.05 31.93
C GLN A 105 -16.90 -10.87 31.24
N PRO A 106 -16.38 -9.90 32.02
CA PRO A 106 -15.59 -8.81 31.44
C PRO A 106 -14.25 -9.31 30.90
N LEU A 107 -13.83 -8.72 29.81
CA LEU A 107 -12.51 -8.92 29.18
C LEU A 107 -11.60 -7.73 29.47
N VAL A 108 -10.30 -7.99 29.57
CA VAL A 108 -9.28 -6.99 29.88
C VAL A 108 -8.76 -6.36 28.59
N TYR A 109 -8.95 -5.03 28.46
CA TYR A 109 -8.43 -4.27 27.32
C TYR A 109 -6.89 -4.34 27.27
N MET A 110 -6.33 -4.41 26.09
CA MET A 110 -4.91 -4.61 25.77
C MET A 110 -4.40 -6.04 26.01
N ASP A 111 -4.97 -6.82 26.93
CA ASP A 111 -4.52 -8.18 27.23
C ASP A 111 -5.36 -9.24 26.50
N GLU A 112 -6.66 -9.07 26.51
CA GLU A 112 -7.59 -10.03 25.95
C GLU A 112 -8.24 -9.55 24.66
N PHE A 113 -8.44 -8.22 24.52
CA PHE A 113 -8.99 -7.65 23.30
C PHE A 113 -8.35 -6.31 22.94
N LEU A 114 -8.42 -5.98 21.65
CA LEU A 114 -8.05 -4.69 21.10
C LEU A 114 -9.23 -4.11 20.32
N MET A 115 -9.42 -2.79 20.41
CA MET A 115 -10.38 -2.02 19.63
C MET A 115 -9.70 -0.78 19.05
N GLY A 116 -10.14 -0.34 17.87
CA GLY A 116 -9.76 0.96 17.30
C GLY A 116 -10.79 2.04 17.59
N PRO A 117 -10.50 3.33 17.34
CA PRO A 117 -11.47 4.41 17.49
C PRO A 117 -12.63 4.29 16.49
N SER A 118 -13.74 4.96 16.77
CA SER A 118 -14.74 5.29 15.76
C SER A 118 -14.32 6.56 15.02
N LEU A 119 -14.60 6.64 13.71
CA LEU A 119 -14.47 7.86 12.91
C LEU A 119 -15.82 8.50 12.62
N LEU A 120 -16.91 7.91 13.12
CA LEU A 120 -18.28 8.37 12.89
C LEU A 120 -18.86 9.08 14.11
N GLU A 121 -18.64 8.54 15.32
CA GLU A 121 -19.23 9.02 16.56
C GLU A 121 -18.20 9.03 17.70
N ASP A 122 -18.32 10.00 18.60
CA ASP A 122 -17.46 10.14 19.80
C ASP A 122 -17.66 8.99 20.80
N ARG A 123 -18.83 8.35 20.75
CA ARG A 123 -19.19 7.21 21.62
C ARG A 123 -19.91 6.17 20.82
N SER A 124 -19.54 4.92 21.00
CA SER A 124 -20.30 3.81 20.45
C SER A 124 -20.46 2.70 21.49
N THR A 125 -21.66 2.15 21.54
CA THR A 125 -22.00 0.99 22.38
C THR A 125 -22.84 0.02 21.56
N LYS A 126 -22.54 -1.26 21.64
CA LYS A 126 -23.30 -2.30 20.97
C LYS A 126 -23.36 -3.55 21.85
N THR A 127 -24.57 -4.06 22.05
CA THR A 127 -24.79 -5.39 22.64
C THR A 127 -25.62 -6.21 21.68
N ALA A 128 -25.15 -7.39 21.32
CA ALA A 128 -25.86 -8.30 20.40
C ALA A 128 -25.38 -9.75 20.56
N PRO A 129 -26.19 -10.74 20.13
CA PRO A 129 -25.78 -12.14 20.08
C PRO A 129 -24.56 -12.36 19.18
N LEU A 130 -23.73 -13.36 19.51
CA LEU A 130 -22.54 -13.74 18.76
C LEU A 130 -22.85 -14.91 17.81
N VAL A 131 -22.37 -14.81 16.58
CA VAL A 131 -22.48 -15.86 15.57
C VAL A 131 -21.11 -16.09 14.91
N PHE A 132 -20.63 -17.32 14.91
CA PHE A 132 -19.40 -17.69 14.22
C PHE A 132 -19.71 -18.06 12.76
N VAL A 133 -18.95 -17.45 11.85
CA VAL A 133 -19.14 -17.58 10.39
C VAL A 133 -17.87 -18.02 9.65
N GLY A 134 -16.95 -18.73 10.31
CA GLY A 134 -15.70 -19.13 9.67
C GLY A 134 -14.75 -17.97 9.46
N TYR A 135 -14.26 -17.75 8.22
CA TYR A 135 -13.39 -16.63 7.89
C TYR A 135 -14.14 -15.32 7.62
N GLY A 136 -15.47 -15.38 7.46
CA GLY A 136 -16.28 -14.22 7.07
C GLY A 136 -16.10 -13.82 5.60
N ILE A 137 -15.91 -14.78 4.73
CA ILE A 137 -15.61 -14.59 3.31
C ILE A 137 -16.76 -15.13 2.44
N GLN A 138 -17.15 -14.36 1.42
CA GLN A 138 -17.95 -14.84 0.30
C GLN A 138 -17.10 -14.71 -0.98
N ALA A 139 -16.81 -15.82 -1.64
CA ALA A 139 -15.95 -15.90 -2.83
C ALA A 139 -16.51 -16.96 -3.80
N GLU A 140 -17.48 -16.56 -4.61
CA GLU A 140 -18.21 -17.45 -5.53
C GLU A 140 -17.26 -18.18 -6.49
N ARG A 141 -16.25 -17.49 -7.04
CA ARG A 141 -15.24 -18.06 -7.93
C ARG A 141 -14.49 -19.25 -7.31
N PHE A 142 -14.36 -19.28 -5.99
CA PHE A 142 -13.68 -20.33 -5.23
C PHE A 142 -14.66 -21.27 -4.51
N ALA A 143 -15.95 -21.24 -4.87
CA ALA A 143 -17.01 -22.03 -4.24
C ALA A 143 -16.97 -21.96 -2.71
N HIS A 144 -16.85 -20.72 -2.17
CA HIS A 144 -16.77 -20.46 -0.75
C HIS A 144 -17.78 -19.40 -0.32
N ASP A 145 -18.60 -19.72 0.66
CA ASP A 145 -19.56 -18.80 1.27
C ASP A 145 -19.72 -19.11 2.76
N ASP A 146 -19.13 -18.26 3.59
CA ASP A 146 -19.20 -18.35 5.04
C ASP A 146 -20.53 -17.82 5.62
N TYR A 147 -21.36 -17.18 4.80
CA TYR A 147 -22.66 -16.64 5.20
C TYR A 147 -23.84 -17.50 4.74
N ALA A 148 -23.59 -18.61 4.02
CA ALA A 148 -24.63 -19.51 3.60
C ALA A 148 -25.33 -20.18 4.81
N ASP A 149 -26.66 -20.25 4.77
CA ASP A 149 -27.50 -20.95 5.75
C ASP A 149 -27.35 -20.49 7.22
N ILE A 150 -26.86 -19.26 7.45
CA ILE A 150 -26.73 -18.66 8.77
C ILE A 150 -27.30 -17.24 8.78
N ASP A 151 -28.18 -16.96 9.75
CA ASP A 151 -28.71 -15.59 9.94
C ASP A 151 -27.76 -14.78 10.84
N VAL A 152 -27.19 -13.70 10.29
CA VAL A 152 -26.30 -12.77 11.02
C VAL A 152 -26.93 -11.41 11.26
N LYS A 153 -28.16 -11.19 10.78
CA LYS A 153 -28.83 -9.89 10.89
C LYS A 153 -29.05 -9.49 12.34
N GLY A 154 -28.55 -8.31 12.69
CA GLY A 154 -28.64 -7.78 14.05
C GLY A 154 -27.70 -8.48 15.06
N LYS A 155 -26.77 -9.31 14.60
CA LYS A 155 -25.80 -10.03 15.44
C LYS A 155 -24.39 -9.48 15.23
N ILE A 156 -23.48 -9.80 16.15
CA ILE A 156 -22.04 -9.58 16.02
C ILE A 156 -21.44 -10.84 15.39
N VAL A 157 -20.83 -10.69 14.22
CA VAL A 157 -20.14 -11.81 13.57
C VAL A 157 -18.77 -12.04 14.19
N VAL A 158 -18.44 -13.32 14.38
CA VAL A 158 -17.11 -13.77 14.86
C VAL A 158 -16.42 -14.47 13.70
N THR A 159 -15.22 -14.01 13.34
CA THR A 159 -14.47 -14.52 12.19
C THR A 159 -13.04 -14.90 12.55
N LEU A 160 -12.47 -15.88 11.86
CA LEU A 160 -11.03 -16.14 11.93
C LEU A 160 -10.26 -15.10 11.11
N SER A 161 -9.08 -14.73 11.57
CA SER A 161 -8.07 -14.02 10.75
C SER A 161 -7.59 -14.92 9.60
N GLY A 162 -7.17 -14.30 8.49
CA GLY A 162 -6.69 -15.06 7.32
C GLY A 162 -7.79 -15.54 6.39
N LYS A 163 -7.52 -16.64 5.71
CA LYS A 163 -8.31 -17.20 4.60
C LYS A 163 -8.15 -18.72 4.51
N PRO A 164 -9.01 -19.44 3.78
CA PRO A 164 -8.74 -20.83 3.44
C PRO A 164 -7.41 -21.00 2.68
N SER A 165 -6.60 -22.00 3.05
CA SER A 165 -5.28 -22.21 2.45
C SER A 165 -5.33 -22.61 0.97
N ARG A 166 -6.49 -23.11 0.47
CA ARG A 166 -6.72 -23.43 -0.94
C ARG A 166 -6.88 -22.21 -1.86
N PHE A 167 -7.06 -21.01 -1.29
CA PHE A 167 -7.17 -19.80 -2.11
C PHE A 167 -5.80 -19.44 -2.68
N PRO A 168 -5.71 -19.00 -3.94
CA PRO A 168 -4.49 -18.44 -4.46
C PRO A 168 -4.01 -17.28 -3.60
N THR A 169 -2.75 -16.94 -3.68
CA THR A 169 -2.12 -16.04 -2.71
C THR A 169 -2.72 -14.64 -2.75
N GLU A 170 -2.76 -14.03 -3.94
CA GLU A 170 -3.13 -12.62 -4.09
C GLU A 170 -4.64 -12.41 -4.02
N GLU A 171 -5.44 -13.26 -4.68
CA GLU A 171 -6.89 -13.24 -4.53
C GLU A 171 -7.30 -13.54 -3.08
N GLY A 172 -6.61 -14.48 -2.48
CA GLY A 172 -6.82 -14.79 -1.07
C GLY A 172 -6.47 -13.63 -0.13
N ALA A 173 -5.44 -12.83 -0.45
CA ALA A 173 -5.12 -11.61 0.27
C ALA A 173 -6.25 -10.57 0.16
N HIS A 174 -6.85 -10.41 -1.03
CA HIS A 174 -8.04 -9.59 -1.21
C HIS A 174 -9.17 -10.00 -0.27
N PHE A 175 -9.55 -11.28 -0.28
CA PHE A 175 -10.65 -11.78 0.54
C PHE A 175 -10.36 -11.76 2.05
N SER A 176 -9.09 -11.93 2.45
CA SER A 176 -8.71 -11.92 3.87
C SER A 176 -8.62 -10.52 4.46
N SER A 177 -8.66 -9.46 3.65
CA SER A 177 -8.57 -8.09 4.12
C SER A 177 -9.69 -7.74 5.09
N GLY A 178 -9.36 -7.01 6.16
CA GLY A 178 -10.36 -6.57 7.14
C GLY A 178 -11.46 -5.68 6.52
N ALA A 179 -11.14 -4.94 5.46
CA ALA A 179 -12.11 -4.13 4.72
C ALA A 179 -13.15 -5.02 4.02
N HIS A 180 -12.71 -6.04 3.27
CA HIS A 180 -13.61 -6.97 2.60
C HIS A 180 -14.51 -7.73 3.60
N LYS A 181 -13.94 -8.22 4.70
CA LYS A 181 -14.73 -8.92 5.73
C LYS A 181 -15.79 -8.03 6.38
N ARG A 182 -15.46 -6.74 6.63
CA ARG A 182 -16.45 -5.78 7.13
C ARG A 182 -17.55 -5.49 6.11
N GLU A 183 -17.19 -5.35 4.84
CA GLU A 183 -18.16 -5.16 3.75
C GLU A 183 -19.13 -6.35 3.67
N MET A 184 -18.63 -7.58 3.76
CA MET A 184 -19.48 -8.77 3.77
C MET A 184 -20.37 -8.83 5.01
N ALA A 185 -19.84 -8.56 6.20
CA ALA A 185 -20.64 -8.53 7.43
C ALA A 185 -21.77 -7.49 7.35
N ASP A 186 -21.49 -6.29 6.84
CA ASP A 186 -22.51 -5.25 6.62
C ASP A 186 -23.58 -5.68 5.59
N LYS A 187 -23.15 -6.24 4.46
CA LYS A 187 -24.02 -6.76 3.41
C LYS A 187 -25.08 -7.72 3.96
N TYR A 188 -24.70 -8.55 4.93
CA TYR A 188 -25.60 -9.50 5.58
C TYR A 188 -26.28 -8.95 6.85
N GLY A 189 -26.08 -7.67 7.18
CA GLY A 189 -26.80 -6.97 8.25
C GLY A 189 -26.24 -7.21 9.65
N ALA A 190 -24.98 -7.60 9.78
CA ALA A 190 -24.29 -7.65 11.08
C ALA A 190 -24.17 -6.25 11.71
N VAL A 191 -24.11 -6.18 13.04
CA VAL A 191 -24.05 -4.92 13.80
C VAL A 191 -22.76 -4.75 14.60
N GLY A 192 -21.81 -5.64 14.41
CA GLY A 192 -20.48 -5.64 15.00
C GLY A 192 -19.67 -6.82 14.47
N MET A 193 -18.36 -6.79 14.72
CA MET A 193 -17.45 -7.85 14.25
C MET A 193 -16.35 -8.11 15.28
N ILE A 194 -16.07 -9.37 15.53
CA ILE A 194 -14.95 -9.83 16.36
C ILE A 194 -14.06 -10.71 15.50
N SER A 195 -12.78 -10.34 15.40
CA SER A 195 -11.76 -11.11 14.69
C SER A 195 -10.95 -11.94 15.69
N LEU A 196 -10.81 -13.24 15.42
CA LEU A 196 -10.01 -14.16 16.21
C LEU A 196 -8.67 -14.39 15.53
N GLN A 197 -7.59 -14.29 16.29
CA GLN A 197 -6.29 -14.76 15.84
C GLN A 197 -6.31 -16.26 15.58
N THR A 198 -5.56 -16.70 14.59
CA THR A 198 -5.24 -18.11 14.37
C THR A 198 -3.79 -18.37 14.77
N PRO A 199 -3.38 -19.60 15.04
CA PRO A 199 -1.98 -19.93 15.30
C PRO A 199 -1.03 -19.45 14.19
N LEU A 200 -1.47 -19.42 12.94
CA LEU A 200 -0.71 -18.91 11.81
C LEU A 200 -0.62 -17.38 11.82
N SER A 201 -1.74 -16.69 12.01
CA SER A 201 -1.75 -15.22 12.07
C SER A 201 -0.98 -14.69 13.28
N GLU A 202 -0.98 -15.41 14.39
CA GLU A 202 -0.17 -15.04 15.57
C GLU A 202 1.33 -15.12 15.32
N LYS A 203 1.80 -16.01 14.42
CA LYS A 203 3.20 -16.09 14.03
C LYS A 203 3.62 -14.93 13.11
N THR A 204 2.74 -14.49 12.21
CA THR A 204 3.04 -13.47 11.21
C THR A 204 2.73 -12.05 11.68
N SER A 205 1.70 -11.89 12.51
CA SER A 205 1.23 -10.62 13.08
C SER A 205 0.75 -10.85 14.51
N PRO A 206 1.66 -10.96 15.50
CA PRO A 206 1.32 -11.24 16.89
C PRO A 206 0.35 -10.22 17.47
N PHE A 207 -0.64 -10.69 18.24
CA PHE A 207 -1.62 -9.83 18.92
C PHE A 207 -0.95 -8.72 19.75
N ILE A 208 0.17 -9.04 20.40
CA ILE A 208 0.88 -8.08 21.25
C ILE A 208 1.40 -6.87 20.46
N LYS A 209 1.83 -7.04 19.21
CA LYS A 209 2.26 -5.92 18.35
C LYS A 209 1.12 -4.94 18.09
N GLY A 210 -0.12 -5.40 18.05
CA GLY A 210 -1.29 -4.55 17.89
C GLY A 210 -1.48 -3.52 19.02
N ARG A 211 -0.84 -3.71 20.18
CA ARG A 211 -0.88 -2.73 21.29
C ARG A 211 -0.14 -1.45 20.96
N GLU A 212 0.98 -1.53 20.23
CA GLU A 212 1.82 -0.39 19.87
C GLU A 212 1.05 0.62 19.01
N TYR A 213 0.18 0.14 18.13
CA TYR A 213 -0.64 0.97 17.27
C TYR A 213 -1.87 1.61 17.95
N ARG A 214 -2.17 1.27 19.23
CA ARG A 214 -3.34 1.84 19.95
C ARG A 214 -3.16 3.31 20.32
N PHE A 215 -1.92 3.78 20.36
CA PHE A 215 -1.59 5.19 20.60
C PHE A 215 -1.64 6.03 19.32
N MET A 216 -1.66 5.41 18.15
CA MET A 216 -1.72 6.08 16.86
C MET A 216 -3.17 6.36 16.44
N PRO A 217 -3.43 7.44 15.69
CA PRO A 217 -4.77 7.71 15.19
C PRO A 217 -5.15 6.75 14.06
N SER A 218 -6.43 6.44 13.98
CA SER A 218 -7.05 5.96 12.75
C SER A 218 -7.48 7.14 11.89
N MET A 219 -7.43 7.00 10.57
CA MET A 219 -7.84 8.03 9.63
C MET A 219 -8.69 7.43 8.52
N ASP A 220 -9.50 8.28 7.88
CA ASP A 220 -10.19 7.97 6.63
C ASP A 220 -10.43 9.27 5.85
N TRP A 221 -10.47 9.19 4.52
CA TRP A 221 -10.77 10.35 3.71
C TRP A 221 -12.28 10.62 3.66
N ILE A 222 -12.65 11.88 3.45
CA ILE A 222 -14.04 12.34 3.51
C ILE A 222 -14.61 12.39 2.10
N ASN A 223 -15.69 11.64 1.88
CA ASN A 223 -16.41 11.59 0.62
C ASN A 223 -17.27 12.86 0.39
N ALA A 224 -17.87 12.96 -0.77
CA ALA A 224 -18.72 14.12 -1.14
C ALA A 224 -19.94 14.34 -0.24
N LYS A 225 -20.32 13.34 0.59
CA LYS A 225 -21.40 13.46 1.58
C LYS A 225 -20.91 13.97 2.93
N GLY A 226 -19.60 14.20 3.10
CA GLY A 226 -19.01 14.60 4.38
C GLY A 226 -18.78 13.43 5.35
N GLU A 227 -18.76 12.20 4.85
CA GLU A 227 -18.61 10.97 5.62
C GLU A 227 -17.26 10.31 5.35
N PRO A 228 -16.66 9.60 6.31
CA PRO A 228 -15.50 8.74 6.06
C PRO A 228 -15.83 7.69 4.99
N ALA A 229 -15.02 7.62 3.95
CA ALA A 229 -15.34 6.89 2.72
C ALA A 229 -15.37 5.37 2.87
N ASN A 230 -14.56 4.84 3.80
CA ASN A 230 -14.38 3.41 4.03
C ASN A 230 -14.98 2.95 5.38
N ALA A 231 -15.61 3.86 6.12
CA ALA A 231 -16.28 3.53 7.38
C ALA A 231 -17.61 2.80 7.11
N VAL A 232 -17.84 1.73 7.85
CA VAL A 232 -19.08 0.95 7.80
C VAL A 232 -19.91 1.30 9.03
N ALA A 233 -21.01 2.04 8.81
CA ALA A 233 -21.82 2.62 9.90
C ALA A 233 -22.43 1.56 10.85
N SER A 234 -22.83 0.40 10.32
CA SER A 234 -23.36 -0.71 11.14
C SER A 234 -22.28 -1.38 12.01
N LEU A 235 -21.00 -1.29 11.62
CA LEU A 235 -19.87 -2.01 12.24
C LEU A 235 -18.91 -1.07 13.00
N GLN A 236 -19.41 -0.06 13.69
CA GLN A 236 -18.56 0.85 14.48
C GLN A 236 -17.85 0.13 15.65
N ASN A 237 -18.44 -0.97 16.15
CA ASN A 237 -17.87 -1.79 17.21
C ASN A 237 -17.23 -3.05 16.60
N THR A 238 -15.92 -2.98 16.42
CA THR A 238 -15.09 -4.11 15.99
C THR A 238 -14.01 -4.35 17.05
N ALA A 239 -13.67 -5.62 17.28
CA ALA A 239 -12.62 -6.02 18.21
C ALA A 239 -11.77 -7.15 17.62
N SER A 240 -10.52 -7.25 18.06
CA SER A 240 -9.67 -8.43 17.85
C SER A 240 -9.42 -9.07 19.21
N LEU A 241 -9.49 -10.41 19.30
CA LEU A 241 -9.23 -11.16 20.53
C LEU A 241 -7.88 -11.86 20.47
N SER A 242 -7.20 -11.92 21.63
CA SER A 242 -6.04 -12.79 21.79
C SER A 242 -6.46 -14.27 21.70
N LEU A 243 -5.49 -15.16 21.41
CA LEU A 243 -5.75 -16.61 21.35
C LEU A 243 -6.44 -17.15 22.61
N THR A 244 -5.99 -16.69 23.79
CA THR A 244 -6.55 -17.12 25.07
C THR A 244 -7.98 -16.61 25.28
N ALA A 245 -8.25 -15.34 24.95
CA ALA A 245 -9.59 -14.77 25.09
C ALA A 245 -10.59 -15.38 24.09
N ALA A 246 -10.13 -15.73 22.90
CA ALA A 246 -10.95 -16.37 21.87
C ALA A 246 -11.58 -17.69 22.32
N GLN A 247 -10.90 -18.49 23.17
CA GLN A 247 -11.42 -19.74 23.73
C GLN A 247 -12.72 -19.52 24.52
N LYS A 248 -12.86 -18.36 25.18
CA LYS A 248 -14.05 -18.04 25.97
C LYS A 248 -15.34 -17.97 25.16
N LEU A 249 -15.26 -17.73 23.86
CA LEU A 249 -16.43 -17.63 22.98
C LEU A 249 -17.06 -18.98 22.66
N PHE A 250 -16.33 -20.08 22.86
CA PHE A 250 -16.79 -21.43 22.51
C PHE A 250 -17.19 -22.29 23.73
N THR A 251 -17.29 -21.67 24.91
CA THR A 251 -17.59 -22.40 26.16
C THR A 251 -19.04 -22.91 26.28
N GLU A 252 -19.96 -22.38 25.49
CA GLU A 252 -21.38 -22.75 25.53
C GLU A 252 -21.86 -23.58 24.32
N VAL A 253 -20.92 -23.97 23.45
CA VAL A 253 -21.16 -24.81 22.29
C VAL A 253 -20.35 -26.10 22.36
N ASP A 254 -20.75 -27.12 21.58
CA ASP A 254 -20.14 -28.45 21.64
C ASP A 254 -18.84 -28.57 20.81
N VAL A 255 -18.48 -27.54 20.04
CA VAL A 255 -17.26 -27.47 19.21
C VAL A 255 -16.28 -26.52 19.87
N SER A 256 -15.07 -26.99 20.14
CA SER A 256 -13.99 -26.18 20.68
C SER A 256 -13.29 -25.33 19.60
N LEU A 257 -12.66 -24.23 20.01
CA LEU A 257 -11.87 -23.42 19.08
C LEU A 257 -10.66 -24.19 18.51
N ASP A 258 -10.09 -25.12 19.26
CA ASP A 258 -8.96 -25.95 18.81
C ASP A 258 -9.39 -26.92 17.69
N GLU A 259 -10.62 -27.48 17.76
CA GLU A 259 -11.20 -28.25 16.67
C GLU A 259 -11.41 -27.39 15.41
N ILE A 260 -11.86 -26.14 15.57
CA ILE A 260 -11.99 -25.18 14.46
C ILE A 260 -10.63 -24.89 13.84
N TYR A 261 -9.58 -24.68 14.63
CA TYR A 261 -8.23 -24.49 14.12
C TYR A 261 -7.72 -25.72 13.35
N ALA A 262 -7.98 -26.93 13.88
CA ALA A 262 -7.62 -28.17 13.20
C ALA A 262 -8.34 -28.33 11.85
N LEU A 263 -9.62 -27.95 11.78
CA LEU A 263 -10.37 -27.93 10.51
C LEU A 263 -9.79 -26.91 9.53
N ALA A 264 -9.44 -25.70 10.00
CA ALA A 264 -8.84 -24.65 9.21
C ALA A 264 -7.47 -25.08 8.64
N GLU A 265 -6.60 -25.68 9.44
CA GLU A 265 -5.30 -26.20 9.05
C GLU A 265 -5.44 -27.35 8.02
N ALA A 266 -6.42 -28.23 8.23
CA ALA A 266 -6.74 -29.31 7.30
C ALA A 266 -7.49 -28.83 6.05
N ASN A 267 -7.71 -27.51 5.89
CA ASN A 267 -8.46 -26.89 4.78
C ASN A 267 -9.87 -27.52 4.58
N LYS A 268 -10.51 -27.89 5.69
CA LYS A 268 -11.89 -28.41 5.71
C LYS A 268 -12.90 -27.27 5.91
N PRO A 269 -14.17 -27.46 5.49
CA PRO A 269 -15.24 -26.51 5.79
C PRO A 269 -15.33 -26.22 7.29
N LEU A 270 -15.42 -24.94 7.63
CA LEU A 270 -15.62 -24.51 9.01
C LEU A 270 -17.11 -24.51 9.36
N PRO A 271 -17.49 -24.85 10.63
CA PRO A 271 -18.87 -24.75 11.06
C PRO A 271 -19.32 -23.28 11.06
N ARG A 272 -20.62 -23.08 10.87
CA ARG A 272 -21.31 -21.78 11.09
C ARG A 272 -22.33 -22.02 12.18
N MET A 273 -22.29 -21.22 13.25
CA MET A 273 -23.13 -21.50 14.43
C MET A 273 -23.38 -20.27 15.28
N ASP A 274 -24.51 -20.27 15.97
CA ASP A 274 -24.78 -19.37 17.09
C ASP A 274 -23.93 -19.80 18.28
N LEU A 275 -23.20 -18.86 18.88
CA LEU A 275 -22.30 -19.14 19.99
C LEU A 275 -23.00 -19.19 21.37
N LYS A 276 -24.32 -18.94 21.39
CA LYS A 276 -25.18 -18.92 22.60
C LYS A 276 -24.70 -17.88 23.65
N LEU A 277 -23.89 -16.93 23.21
CA LEU A 277 -23.38 -15.80 23.95
C LEU A 277 -23.80 -14.51 23.28
N SER A 278 -23.85 -13.42 24.07
CA SER A 278 -23.88 -12.06 23.56
C SER A 278 -22.60 -11.34 23.95
N ALA A 279 -22.18 -10.34 23.16
CA ALA A 279 -21.11 -9.45 23.57
C ALA A 279 -21.65 -8.03 23.73
N SER A 280 -21.19 -7.35 24.78
CA SER A 280 -21.36 -5.91 24.97
C SER A 280 -20.02 -5.24 24.76
N MET A 281 -19.95 -4.30 23.82
CA MET A 281 -18.75 -3.55 23.46
C MET A 281 -19.03 -2.06 23.53
N ALA A 282 -18.16 -1.28 24.19
CA ALA A 282 -18.27 0.17 24.21
C ALA A 282 -16.89 0.82 24.12
N LYS A 283 -16.87 2.04 23.56
CA LYS A 283 -15.66 2.87 23.45
C LYS A 283 -15.99 4.35 23.32
N LYS A 284 -15.01 5.20 23.60
CA LYS A 284 -15.04 6.63 23.30
C LYS A 284 -13.88 7.01 22.38
N SER A 285 -14.13 7.97 21.51
CA SER A 285 -13.17 8.46 20.52
C SER A 285 -13.12 9.98 20.56
N THR A 286 -11.97 10.54 20.23
CA THR A 286 -11.83 11.97 19.95
C THR A 286 -11.61 12.13 18.45
N ILE A 287 -12.55 12.81 17.79
CA ILE A 287 -12.59 12.95 16.33
C ILE A 287 -12.28 14.38 15.93
N SER A 288 -11.49 14.57 14.89
CA SER A 288 -11.17 15.88 14.34
C SER A 288 -11.02 15.84 12.82
N PRO A 289 -11.34 16.94 12.11
CA PRO A 289 -10.99 17.08 10.70
C PRO A 289 -9.46 17.22 10.54
N LEU A 290 -8.95 16.78 9.42
CA LEU A 290 -7.56 16.92 9.02
C LEU A 290 -7.49 17.16 7.52
N LEU A 291 -6.50 17.90 7.05
CA LEU A 291 -6.20 18.08 5.64
C LEU A 291 -4.78 17.57 5.37
N SER A 292 -4.61 16.80 4.32
CA SER A 292 -3.31 16.41 3.80
C SER A 292 -3.34 16.53 2.27
N SER A 293 -2.27 16.18 1.58
CA SER A 293 -2.25 16.29 0.12
C SER A 293 -1.38 15.24 -0.55
N ASN A 294 -1.85 14.72 -1.69
CA ASN A 294 -0.97 14.06 -2.66
C ASN A 294 -0.20 15.12 -3.44
N VAL A 295 1.04 14.82 -3.84
CA VAL A 295 1.84 15.70 -4.72
C VAL A 295 1.86 15.10 -6.12
N VAL A 296 1.35 15.84 -7.11
CA VAL A 296 1.10 15.31 -8.47
C VAL A 296 1.87 16.11 -9.51
N GLY A 297 2.80 15.42 -10.19
CA GLY A 297 3.59 15.96 -11.29
C GLY A 297 3.27 15.26 -12.61
N PHE A 298 3.43 15.95 -13.75
CA PHE A 298 3.06 15.46 -15.07
C PHE A 298 4.11 15.77 -16.12
N ILE A 299 4.40 14.81 -16.98
CA ILE A 299 5.21 14.98 -18.20
C ILE A 299 4.36 14.55 -19.39
N GLU A 300 4.05 15.50 -20.29
CA GLU A 300 3.26 15.21 -21.50
C GLU A 300 4.07 14.34 -22.47
N GLY A 301 3.43 13.31 -23.02
CA GLY A 301 4.00 12.41 -24.02
C GLY A 301 4.20 13.09 -25.38
N SER A 302 5.03 12.48 -26.23
CA SER A 302 5.40 13.03 -27.54
C SER A 302 4.50 12.56 -28.70
N ASP A 303 3.82 11.42 -28.56
CA ASP A 303 2.99 10.88 -29.65
C ASP A 303 1.62 11.57 -29.69
N PRO A 304 1.14 12.05 -30.86
CA PRO A 304 -0.14 12.76 -30.93
C PRO A 304 -1.37 12.01 -30.45
N LYS A 305 -1.35 10.67 -30.48
CA LYS A 305 -2.45 9.81 -30.04
C LYS A 305 -2.20 9.27 -28.63
N LEU A 306 -1.02 8.67 -28.41
CA LEU A 306 -0.68 7.98 -27.17
C LEU A 306 -0.43 8.95 -26.01
N LYS A 307 -0.14 10.22 -26.22
CA LYS A 307 0.00 11.23 -25.15
C LYS A 307 -1.27 11.40 -24.29
N ASN A 308 -2.42 10.97 -24.79
CA ASN A 308 -3.67 10.97 -24.03
C ASN A 308 -3.78 9.76 -23.07
N GLU A 309 -2.88 8.78 -23.18
CA GLU A 309 -2.74 7.67 -22.25
C GLU A 309 -1.66 7.99 -21.22
N VAL A 310 -1.91 7.65 -19.97
CA VAL A 310 -1.09 8.05 -18.82
C VAL A 310 -0.58 6.82 -18.08
N VAL A 311 0.74 6.74 -17.90
CA VAL A 311 1.37 5.78 -16.97
C VAL A 311 1.60 6.49 -15.64
N VAL A 312 1.11 5.92 -14.54
CA VAL A 312 1.23 6.49 -13.20
C VAL A 312 2.39 5.83 -12.46
N PHE A 313 3.23 6.64 -11.82
CA PHE A 313 4.24 6.22 -10.84
C PHE A 313 3.83 6.76 -9.49
N SER A 314 3.73 5.89 -8.49
CA SER A 314 3.32 6.25 -7.14
C SER A 314 4.36 5.82 -6.11
N ALA A 315 4.50 6.63 -5.06
CA ALA A 315 5.24 6.30 -3.85
C ALA A 315 4.57 7.02 -2.68
N HIS A 316 4.36 6.39 -1.54
CA HIS A 316 3.85 7.12 -0.40
C HIS A 316 4.94 7.97 0.25
N LEU A 317 4.54 9.14 0.73
CA LEU A 317 5.43 10.15 1.32
C LEU A 317 5.32 10.17 2.85
N ASP A 318 4.18 9.79 3.38
CA ASP A 318 3.97 9.70 4.82
C ASP A 318 4.70 8.52 5.44
N HIS A 319 4.86 8.57 6.78
CA HIS A 319 5.23 7.44 7.60
C HIS A 319 4.55 7.57 8.97
N LEU A 320 4.99 6.82 9.98
CA LEU A 320 4.28 6.65 11.24
C LEU A 320 4.33 7.87 12.19
N GLY A 321 5.23 8.83 11.95
CA GLY A 321 5.34 10.01 12.80
C GLY A 321 6.19 9.79 14.05
N MET A 322 5.75 10.35 15.18
CA MET A 322 6.39 10.22 16.49
C MET A 322 5.46 9.61 17.51
N VAL A 323 5.99 8.75 18.38
CA VAL A 323 5.30 8.24 19.57
C VAL A 323 5.84 8.92 20.81
N LYS A 324 5.11 9.91 21.33
CA LYS A 324 5.53 10.77 22.45
C LYS A 324 5.78 10.02 23.75
N GLU A 325 5.07 8.92 23.94
CA GLU A 325 5.15 8.05 25.13
C GLU A 325 6.41 7.17 25.13
N LYS A 326 7.11 7.04 23.99
CA LYS A 326 8.33 6.25 23.87
C LYS A 326 9.52 7.03 24.42
N THR A 327 10.30 6.43 25.31
CA THR A 327 11.55 6.99 25.83
C THR A 327 12.71 6.73 24.87
N GLY A 328 13.65 7.68 24.76
CA GLY A 328 14.76 7.59 23.83
C GLY A 328 14.38 8.06 22.42
N ASP A 329 14.84 7.34 21.40
CA ASP A 329 14.45 7.60 20.02
C ASP A 329 12.97 7.22 19.83
N ASN A 330 12.20 8.20 19.39
CA ASN A 330 10.74 8.07 19.24
C ASN A 330 10.23 8.56 17.87
N ILE A 331 11.15 8.86 16.93
CA ILE A 331 10.85 9.29 15.58
C ILE A 331 10.92 8.08 14.64
N PHE A 332 9.86 7.83 13.90
CA PHE A 332 9.84 6.83 12.86
C PHE A 332 10.23 7.51 11.54
N ASN A 333 11.54 7.52 11.24
CA ASN A 333 12.07 8.26 10.07
C ASN A 333 11.63 7.64 8.74
N GLY A 334 11.43 6.32 8.67
CA GLY A 334 11.00 5.64 7.45
C GLY A 334 11.96 5.86 6.30
N ALA A 335 13.24 5.51 6.49
CA ALA A 335 14.25 5.68 5.46
C ALA A 335 14.00 4.74 4.29
N MET A 336 13.85 3.43 4.55
CA MET A 336 13.44 2.46 3.52
C MET A 336 11.95 2.56 3.23
N ASP A 337 11.13 2.79 4.27
CA ASP A 337 9.68 2.86 4.24
C ASP A 337 9.17 4.31 4.50
N ASN A 338 9.02 5.19 3.50
CA ASN A 338 9.30 4.98 2.09
C ASN A 338 10.06 6.20 1.49
N ALA A 339 11.01 6.78 2.25
CA ALA A 339 11.82 7.88 1.71
C ALA A 339 12.63 7.44 0.48
N THR A 340 13.05 6.17 0.40
CA THR A 340 13.73 5.58 -0.77
C THR A 340 12.83 5.49 -1.99
N GLY A 341 11.57 5.15 -1.84
CA GLY A 341 10.59 5.13 -2.95
C GLY A 341 10.33 6.53 -3.49
N VAL A 342 10.16 7.53 -2.60
CA VAL A 342 9.99 8.93 -3.00
C VAL A 342 11.26 9.50 -3.65
N ALA A 343 12.46 9.18 -3.13
CA ALA A 343 13.72 9.56 -3.77
C ALA A 343 13.84 8.94 -5.17
N THR A 344 13.42 7.68 -5.35
CA THR A 344 13.34 7.03 -6.67
C THR A 344 12.37 7.76 -7.60
N LEU A 345 11.19 8.13 -7.11
CA LEU A 345 10.17 8.87 -7.87
C LEU A 345 10.70 10.21 -8.39
N ILE A 346 11.37 10.99 -7.53
CA ILE A 346 11.95 12.29 -7.88
C ILE A 346 13.06 12.12 -8.91
N GLU A 347 13.94 11.14 -8.73
CA GLU A 347 15.07 10.90 -9.62
C GLU A 347 14.60 10.41 -10.99
N MET A 348 13.58 9.55 -11.06
CA MET A 348 12.94 9.16 -12.31
C MET A 348 12.34 10.38 -13.02
N ALA A 349 11.66 11.27 -12.32
CA ALA A 349 11.07 12.47 -12.89
C ALA A 349 12.16 13.38 -13.53
N ARG A 350 13.34 13.54 -12.87
CA ARG A 350 14.52 14.20 -13.44
C ARG A 350 14.96 13.52 -14.74
N MET A 351 15.19 12.21 -14.70
CA MET A 351 15.69 11.43 -15.83
C MET A 351 14.75 11.52 -17.05
N PHE A 352 13.44 11.46 -16.84
CA PHE A 352 12.47 11.60 -17.93
C PHE A 352 12.47 12.98 -18.55
N ASN A 353 12.70 14.03 -17.78
CA ASN A 353 12.77 15.38 -18.32
C ASN A 353 14.10 15.66 -19.06
N GLU A 354 15.16 14.91 -18.73
CA GLU A 354 16.46 14.99 -19.41
C GLU A 354 16.53 14.15 -20.69
N LEU A 355 15.50 13.35 -21.00
CA LEU A 355 15.47 12.58 -22.24
C LEU A 355 15.50 13.50 -23.46
N PRO A 356 16.32 13.19 -24.48
CA PRO A 356 16.35 13.95 -25.73
C PRO A 356 15.01 13.89 -26.50
N VAL A 357 14.27 12.80 -26.31
CA VAL A 357 12.92 12.59 -26.87
C VAL A 357 12.03 12.05 -25.75
N ARG A 358 10.93 12.74 -25.48
CA ARG A 358 9.94 12.30 -24.50
C ARG A 358 9.30 10.97 -24.93
N PRO A 359 8.89 10.11 -23.98
CA PRO A 359 8.17 8.87 -24.30
C PRO A 359 6.85 9.17 -25.01
N LYS A 360 6.30 8.16 -25.71
CA LYS A 360 5.06 8.31 -26.49
C LYS A 360 3.85 8.66 -25.60
N ARG A 361 3.68 7.94 -24.47
CA ARG A 361 2.63 8.17 -23.46
C ARG A 361 3.05 9.24 -22.47
N SER A 362 2.07 9.89 -21.87
CA SER A 362 2.27 10.80 -20.76
C SER A 362 2.58 10.04 -19.46
N LEU A 363 3.31 10.70 -18.57
CA LEU A 363 3.72 10.16 -17.29
C LEU A 363 3.14 11.02 -16.17
N LEU A 364 2.63 10.38 -15.12
CA LEU A 364 2.15 11.03 -13.92
C LEU A 364 2.94 10.50 -12.72
N PHE A 365 3.54 11.39 -11.93
CA PHE A 365 4.31 11.08 -10.73
C PHE A 365 3.51 11.55 -9.53
N ILE A 366 3.26 10.64 -8.58
CA ILE A 366 2.44 10.94 -7.41
C ILE A 366 3.18 10.53 -6.15
N ALA A 367 3.49 11.50 -5.28
CA ALA A 367 3.83 11.22 -3.90
C ALA A 367 2.55 11.26 -3.06
N LEU A 368 2.18 10.13 -2.48
CA LEU A 368 0.88 9.88 -1.86
C LEU A 368 0.91 10.13 -0.35
N THR A 369 -0.22 10.51 0.22
CA THR A 369 -0.43 10.68 1.65
C THR A 369 -1.25 9.54 2.24
N GLY A 370 -1.04 9.23 3.52
CA GLY A 370 -1.92 8.34 4.28
C GLY A 370 -1.89 6.87 3.85
N GLU A 371 -0.79 6.41 3.28
CA GLU A 371 -0.57 4.98 3.00
C GLU A 371 -0.63 4.18 4.31
N GLU A 372 0.12 4.61 5.31
CA GLU A 372 0.25 4.04 6.65
C GLU A 372 -1.06 4.06 7.47
N LYS A 373 -2.04 4.77 6.98
CA LYS A 373 -3.38 4.86 7.58
C LYS A 373 -4.44 4.07 6.78
N GLY A 374 -4.00 3.28 5.81
CA GLY A 374 -4.83 2.41 4.99
C GLY A 374 -4.98 2.84 3.54
N LEU A 375 -3.89 3.21 2.88
CA LEU A 375 -3.78 3.54 1.44
C LEU A 375 -4.66 4.74 1.05
N LEU A 376 -4.86 5.71 1.97
CA LEU A 376 -5.92 6.72 1.86
C LEU A 376 -5.70 7.67 0.69
N GLY A 377 -4.46 8.13 0.46
CA GLY A 377 -4.12 9.02 -0.64
C GLY A 377 -4.28 8.35 -2.00
N ALA A 378 -3.91 7.07 -2.09
CA ALA A 378 -4.10 6.26 -3.29
C ALA A 378 -5.58 5.99 -3.57
N ASP A 379 -6.37 5.61 -2.54
CA ASP A 379 -7.82 5.39 -2.67
C ASP A 379 -8.53 6.68 -3.08
N TYR A 380 -8.16 7.82 -2.47
CA TYR A 380 -8.70 9.12 -2.85
C TYR A 380 -8.36 9.46 -4.30
N PHE A 381 -7.07 9.35 -4.70
CA PHE A 381 -6.66 9.66 -6.07
C PHE A 381 -7.33 8.73 -7.08
N ALA A 382 -7.35 7.44 -6.83
CA ALA A 382 -7.94 6.47 -7.76
C ALA A 382 -9.45 6.67 -7.99
N ARG A 383 -10.15 7.21 -6.99
CA ARG A 383 -11.59 7.58 -7.10
C ARG A 383 -11.82 9.03 -7.55
N ASN A 384 -10.85 9.93 -7.35
CA ASN A 384 -10.93 11.34 -7.71
C ASN A 384 -9.66 11.78 -8.48
N PRO A 385 -9.32 11.12 -9.60
CA PRO A 385 -8.05 11.37 -10.29
C PRO A 385 -8.02 12.76 -10.93
N THR A 386 -6.83 13.37 -10.98
CA THR A 386 -6.61 14.67 -11.62
C THR A 386 -6.45 14.58 -13.15
N VAL A 387 -6.51 13.37 -13.68
CA VAL A 387 -6.60 13.03 -15.11
C VAL A 387 -7.79 12.10 -15.32
N PRO A 388 -8.38 12.00 -16.52
CA PRO A 388 -9.49 11.07 -16.74
C PRO A 388 -9.10 9.62 -16.38
N LEU A 389 -9.85 8.94 -15.51
CA LEU A 389 -9.56 7.56 -15.11
C LEU A 389 -9.34 6.61 -16.30
N PRO A 390 -10.16 6.65 -17.37
CA PRO A 390 -9.93 5.78 -18.55
C PRO A 390 -8.61 6.05 -19.28
N SER A 391 -7.97 7.21 -19.07
CA SER A 391 -6.66 7.51 -19.66
C SER A 391 -5.50 6.83 -18.91
N ILE A 392 -5.69 6.42 -17.65
CA ILE A 392 -4.67 5.73 -16.88
C ILE A 392 -4.58 4.29 -17.39
N VAL A 393 -3.40 3.94 -17.95
CA VAL A 393 -3.20 2.64 -18.60
C VAL A 393 -2.43 1.65 -17.75
N ALA A 394 -1.63 2.14 -16.81
CA ALA A 394 -0.88 1.34 -15.86
C ALA A 394 -0.51 2.18 -14.62
N ASN A 395 -0.31 1.51 -13.50
CA ASN A 395 0.37 2.06 -12.33
C ASN A 395 1.60 1.21 -11.99
N VAL A 396 2.71 1.87 -11.68
CA VAL A 396 3.93 1.29 -11.13
C VAL A 396 4.19 1.92 -9.76
N ASN A 397 4.12 1.13 -8.73
CA ASN A 397 4.30 1.58 -7.35
C ASN A 397 5.74 1.36 -6.87
N LEU A 398 6.27 2.35 -6.17
CA LEU A 398 7.62 2.40 -5.63
C LEU A 398 7.51 2.46 -4.11
N ASP A 399 7.62 1.31 -3.47
CA ASP A 399 7.42 1.23 -2.04
C ASP A 399 8.48 0.33 -1.41
N MET A 400 9.07 0.80 -0.35
CA MET A 400 10.01 0.11 0.52
C MET A 400 11.04 -0.79 -0.23
N PRO A 401 11.78 -0.29 -1.24
CA PRO A 401 12.91 -1.05 -1.76
C PRO A 401 13.95 -1.19 -0.64
N ILE A 402 14.26 -2.44 -0.26
CA ILE A 402 15.30 -2.69 0.76
C ILE A 402 16.67 -2.55 0.10
N LEU A 403 17.31 -1.41 0.30
CA LEU A 403 18.56 -1.01 -0.37
C LEU A 403 19.80 -1.19 0.52
N THR A 404 19.81 -2.21 1.37
CA THR A 404 20.92 -2.50 2.29
C THR A 404 21.85 -3.61 1.79
N TYR A 405 21.65 -4.11 0.56
CA TYR A 405 22.46 -5.13 -0.09
C TYR A 405 22.51 -4.91 -1.60
N ASP A 406 23.45 -5.57 -2.28
CA ASP A 406 23.68 -5.44 -3.72
C ASP A 406 22.78 -6.38 -4.54
N PHE A 407 21.46 -6.12 -4.53
CA PHE A 407 20.46 -7.02 -5.14
C PHE A 407 20.73 -7.28 -6.64
N SER A 408 20.55 -8.53 -7.07
CA SER A 408 20.66 -9.00 -8.46
C SER A 408 19.34 -9.50 -9.04
N SER A 409 18.26 -9.50 -8.25
CA SER A 409 16.92 -9.88 -8.69
C SER A 409 15.87 -8.88 -8.17
N VAL A 410 14.71 -8.88 -8.85
CA VAL A 410 13.54 -8.08 -8.49
C VAL A 410 12.29 -8.94 -8.45
N VAL A 411 11.32 -8.55 -7.65
CA VAL A 411 9.96 -9.09 -7.61
C VAL A 411 9.01 -8.04 -8.14
N ALA A 412 8.02 -8.42 -8.93
CA ALA A 412 6.97 -7.52 -9.42
C ALA A 412 5.61 -8.08 -9.02
N PHE A 413 5.12 -7.68 -7.85
CA PHE A 413 3.79 -8.09 -7.38
C PHE A 413 2.72 -7.57 -8.34
N GLY A 414 1.81 -8.44 -8.76
CA GLY A 414 0.73 -8.15 -9.69
C GLY A 414 1.10 -8.24 -11.17
N ALA A 415 2.36 -8.52 -11.51
CA ALA A 415 2.77 -8.62 -12.90
C ALA A 415 2.08 -9.76 -13.65
N GLU A 416 1.86 -10.91 -13.00
CA GLU A 416 1.23 -12.09 -13.60
C GLU A 416 -0.24 -11.91 -13.97
N HIS A 417 -0.90 -10.88 -13.46
CA HIS A 417 -2.32 -10.60 -13.73
C HIS A 417 -2.55 -9.88 -15.07
N SER A 418 -1.50 -9.35 -15.69
CA SER A 418 -1.64 -8.50 -16.87
C SER A 418 -0.47 -8.64 -17.84
N SER A 419 -0.59 -8.00 -19.00
CA SER A 419 0.49 -7.90 -19.99
C SER A 419 1.73 -7.14 -19.47
N LEU A 420 1.68 -6.57 -18.26
CA LEU A 420 2.85 -5.93 -17.62
C LEU A 420 3.94 -6.95 -17.26
N LYS A 421 3.62 -8.25 -17.12
CA LYS A 421 4.59 -9.30 -16.85
C LYS A 421 5.74 -9.33 -17.86
N ASP A 422 5.39 -9.41 -19.15
CA ASP A 422 6.40 -9.52 -20.21
C ASP A 422 7.23 -8.25 -20.33
N VAL A 423 6.60 -7.08 -20.17
CA VAL A 423 7.27 -5.78 -20.19
C VAL A 423 8.25 -5.66 -19.02
N THR A 424 7.85 -6.12 -17.82
CA THR A 424 8.70 -6.10 -16.63
C THR A 424 9.88 -7.07 -16.76
N ALA A 425 9.66 -8.26 -17.31
CA ALA A 425 10.71 -9.24 -17.55
C ALA A 425 11.78 -8.71 -18.53
N GLU A 426 11.34 -8.04 -19.61
CA GLU A 426 12.26 -7.44 -20.57
C GLU A 426 13.05 -6.26 -19.96
N ALA A 427 12.38 -5.41 -19.17
CA ALA A 427 13.03 -4.31 -18.47
C ALA A 427 14.09 -4.82 -17.46
N ALA A 428 13.76 -5.84 -16.67
CA ALA A 428 14.68 -6.46 -15.72
C ALA A 428 15.92 -7.03 -16.45
N LYS A 429 15.70 -7.74 -17.55
CA LYS A 429 16.79 -8.28 -18.38
C LYS A 429 17.70 -7.17 -18.93
N LYS A 430 17.15 -6.06 -19.44
CA LYS A 430 17.93 -4.90 -19.90
C LYS A 430 18.72 -4.24 -18.77
N ALA A 431 18.18 -4.25 -17.56
CA ALA A 431 18.86 -3.75 -16.35
C ALA A 431 19.89 -4.75 -15.79
N GLY A 432 20.07 -5.93 -16.40
CA GLY A 432 20.96 -6.99 -15.91
C GLY A 432 20.46 -7.69 -14.65
N LEU A 433 19.14 -7.65 -14.38
CA LEU A 433 18.49 -8.22 -13.21
C LEU A 433 17.64 -9.44 -13.58
N GLN A 434 17.41 -10.30 -12.61
CA GLN A 434 16.51 -11.44 -12.73
C GLN A 434 15.14 -11.08 -12.14
N LEU A 435 14.05 -11.25 -12.90
CA LEU A 435 12.71 -11.24 -12.36
C LEU A 435 12.40 -12.58 -11.70
N ILE A 436 12.06 -12.59 -10.42
CA ILE A 436 11.74 -13.79 -9.64
C ILE A 436 10.31 -13.75 -9.11
N PRO A 437 9.70 -14.91 -8.83
CA PRO A 437 8.41 -14.97 -8.12
C PRO A 437 8.49 -14.37 -6.72
N ASP A 438 7.33 -14.06 -6.13
CA ASP A 438 7.23 -13.63 -4.74
C ASP A 438 7.86 -14.67 -3.78
N PRO A 439 8.90 -14.32 -3.02
CA PRO A 439 9.55 -15.23 -2.09
C PRO A 439 8.84 -15.38 -0.73
N ILE A 440 7.80 -14.55 -0.46
CA ILE A 440 7.06 -14.53 0.82
C ILE A 440 5.55 -14.37 0.58
N PRO A 441 4.94 -15.25 -0.24
CA PRO A 441 3.56 -15.09 -0.70
C PRO A 441 2.54 -15.05 0.45
N GLU A 442 2.85 -15.65 1.60
CA GLU A 442 2.00 -15.63 2.80
C GLU A 442 1.80 -14.22 3.38
N GLN A 443 2.65 -13.25 3.02
CA GLN A 443 2.51 -11.85 3.44
C GLN A 443 1.45 -11.09 2.65
N GLY A 444 1.04 -11.58 1.47
CA GLY A 444 -0.01 -10.97 0.65
C GLY A 444 0.32 -9.54 0.21
N LEU A 445 1.57 -9.25 -0.12
CA LEU A 445 2.08 -7.90 -0.37
C LEU A 445 1.37 -7.19 -1.53
N PHE A 446 0.85 -7.94 -2.51
CA PHE A 446 0.10 -7.36 -3.62
C PHE A 446 -1.09 -6.49 -3.19
N THR A 447 -1.74 -6.77 -2.07
CA THR A 447 -2.91 -6.01 -1.60
C THR A 447 -2.58 -4.99 -0.52
N ARG A 448 -1.29 -4.81 -0.16
CA ARG A 448 -0.86 -4.05 1.01
C ARG A 448 -0.16 -2.74 0.70
N SER A 449 -0.11 -2.31 -0.57
CA SER A 449 0.47 -1.03 -0.95
C SER A 449 -0.42 -0.31 -1.97
N ASP A 450 -0.10 0.93 -2.27
CA ASP A 450 -0.91 1.93 -2.99
C ASP A 450 -1.41 1.49 -4.37
N HIS A 451 -0.63 0.67 -5.10
CA HIS A 451 -1.03 0.14 -6.42
C HIS A 451 -2.36 -0.60 -6.37
N TYR A 452 -2.69 -1.22 -5.23
CA TYR A 452 -3.91 -1.99 -5.09
C TYR A 452 -5.17 -1.12 -5.21
N MET A 453 -5.10 0.17 -4.85
CA MET A 453 -6.23 1.09 -5.04
C MET A 453 -6.49 1.39 -6.53
N PHE A 454 -5.46 1.39 -7.37
CA PHE A 454 -5.60 1.47 -8.82
C PHE A 454 -6.16 0.16 -9.40
N VAL A 455 -5.71 -1.01 -8.93
CA VAL A 455 -6.29 -2.32 -9.28
C VAL A 455 -7.81 -2.31 -9.05
N LYS A 456 -8.28 -1.84 -7.90
CA LYS A 456 -9.71 -1.71 -7.56
C LYS A 456 -10.49 -0.75 -8.47
N GLN A 457 -9.81 0.07 -9.27
CA GLN A 457 -10.43 0.90 -10.32
C GLN A 457 -10.25 0.32 -11.72
N GLY A 458 -9.75 -0.93 -11.84
CA GLY A 458 -9.59 -1.63 -13.11
C GLY A 458 -8.30 -1.32 -13.85
N VAL A 459 -7.33 -0.64 -13.22
CA VAL A 459 -6.04 -0.30 -13.82
C VAL A 459 -5.03 -1.42 -13.57
N PRO A 460 -4.41 -2.02 -14.61
CA PRO A 460 -3.29 -2.94 -14.44
C PRO A 460 -2.16 -2.27 -13.67
N SER A 461 -1.75 -2.86 -12.56
CA SER A 461 -0.80 -2.25 -11.63
C SER A 461 0.22 -3.24 -11.14
N ILE A 462 1.44 -2.78 -10.93
CA ILE A 462 2.53 -3.56 -10.35
C ILE A 462 3.21 -2.79 -9.23
N TYR A 463 3.79 -3.55 -8.32
CA TYR A 463 4.62 -3.07 -7.24
C TYR A 463 5.98 -3.76 -7.33
N LEU A 464 7.03 -2.96 -7.60
CA LEU A 464 8.38 -3.49 -7.79
C LEU A 464 9.16 -3.48 -6.47
N TRP A 465 9.79 -4.62 -6.14
CA TRP A 465 10.58 -4.78 -4.94
C TRP A 465 11.94 -5.45 -5.24
N THR A 466 12.94 -5.22 -4.37
CA THR A 466 14.23 -5.93 -4.48
C THR A 466 14.05 -7.42 -4.18
N GLY A 467 14.71 -8.28 -4.95
CA GLY A 467 14.61 -9.74 -4.82
C GLY A 467 15.49 -10.32 -3.70
N ASN A 468 15.62 -11.63 -3.67
CA ASN A 468 16.31 -12.37 -2.61
C ASN A 468 17.69 -12.93 -3.04
N THR A 469 18.28 -12.35 -4.10
CA THR A 469 19.63 -12.67 -4.55
C THR A 469 20.51 -11.42 -4.62
N SER A 470 21.83 -11.58 -4.46
CA SER A 470 22.80 -10.49 -4.51
C SER A 470 23.90 -10.76 -5.55
N PHE A 471 24.44 -9.67 -6.15
CA PHE A 471 25.67 -9.73 -6.92
C PHE A 471 26.90 -10.00 -6.03
N ASN A 472 26.85 -9.56 -4.77
CA ASN A 472 27.86 -9.85 -3.78
C ASN A 472 27.60 -11.23 -3.16
N GLN A 473 28.37 -12.23 -3.54
CA GLN A 473 28.22 -13.61 -3.06
C GLN A 473 28.43 -13.79 -1.55
N ALA A 474 29.01 -12.80 -0.86
CA ALA A 474 29.16 -12.81 0.60
C ALA A 474 27.87 -12.38 1.32
N GLU A 475 26.89 -11.82 0.63
CA GLU A 475 25.61 -11.37 1.18
C GLU A 475 24.54 -12.47 1.08
N ASP A 476 23.89 -12.76 2.19
CA ASP A 476 22.65 -13.54 2.22
C ASP A 476 21.46 -12.58 2.14
N ALA A 477 21.03 -12.29 0.91
CA ALA A 477 19.93 -11.37 0.64
C ALA A 477 18.61 -11.79 1.31
N THR A 478 18.35 -13.09 1.43
CA THR A 478 17.15 -13.61 2.12
C THR A 478 17.20 -13.27 3.60
N LYS A 479 18.34 -13.47 4.25
CA LYS A 479 18.54 -13.15 5.66
C LYS A 479 18.48 -11.64 5.91
N ILE A 480 19.14 -10.81 5.08
CA ILE A 480 19.15 -9.35 5.21
C ILE A 480 17.72 -8.79 5.12
N ARG A 481 16.91 -9.28 4.17
CA ARG A 481 15.53 -8.87 4.03
C ARG A 481 14.66 -9.31 5.21
N ALA A 482 14.82 -10.56 5.65
CA ALA A 482 14.07 -11.06 6.81
C ALA A 482 14.42 -10.29 8.08
N GLU A 483 15.69 -9.96 8.30
CA GLU A 483 16.16 -9.14 9.42
C GLU A 483 15.56 -7.73 9.36
N PHE A 484 15.57 -7.07 8.19
CA PHE A 484 14.93 -5.76 8.03
C PHE A 484 13.45 -5.82 8.41
N LEU A 485 12.70 -6.76 7.85
CA LEU A 485 11.26 -6.90 8.15
C LEU A 485 10.97 -7.21 9.62
N GLN A 486 11.86 -7.91 10.29
CA GLN A 486 11.68 -8.27 11.70
C GLN A 486 12.06 -7.15 12.67
N THR A 487 13.12 -6.36 12.35
CA THR A 487 13.78 -5.48 13.32
C THR A 487 13.69 -4.00 12.98
N HIS A 488 13.48 -3.63 11.70
CA HIS A 488 13.48 -2.25 11.23
C HIS A 488 12.14 -1.78 10.68
N TYR A 489 11.39 -2.67 10.03
CA TYR A 489 10.08 -2.33 9.45
C TYR A 489 9.12 -1.81 10.51
N HIS A 490 8.63 -0.58 10.31
CA HIS A 490 7.80 0.15 11.27
C HIS A 490 8.46 0.32 12.65
N GLN A 491 9.77 0.51 12.67
CA GLN A 491 10.56 0.81 13.87
C GLN A 491 11.37 2.08 13.69
N VAL A 492 11.74 2.73 14.81
CA VAL A 492 12.60 3.94 14.80
C VAL A 492 13.98 3.67 14.21
N SER A 493 14.39 2.43 14.11
CA SER A 493 15.66 2.01 13.53
C SER A 493 15.64 1.92 11.99
N ASP A 494 14.50 2.20 11.33
CA ASP A 494 14.45 2.47 9.89
C ASP A 494 14.87 3.92 9.64
N ASP A 495 16.15 4.20 9.80
CA ASP A 495 16.75 5.52 9.74
C ASP A 495 18.00 5.55 8.82
N LEU A 496 18.64 6.70 8.71
CA LEU A 496 19.84 6.91 7.89
C LEU A 496 21.11 6.22 8.42
N LYS A 497 21.06 5.57 9.59
CA LYS A 497 22.16 4.76 10.15
C LYS A 497 22.24 3.37 9.55
N LEU A 498 21.20 2.94 8.83
CA LEU A 498 21.22 1.69 8.06
C LEU A 498 22.37 1.70 7.03
N PRO A 499 22.95 0.53 6.70
CA PRO A 499 24.06 0.42 5.73
C PRO A 499 23.52 0.55 4.28
N ILE A 500 23.08 1.75 3.91
CA ILE A 500 22.45 2.01 2.61
C ILE A 500 23.45 1.84 1.47
N ASN A 501 23.15 0.95 0.53
CA ASN A 501 23.92 0.72 -0.68
C ASN A 501 23.44 1.65 -1.81
N TYR A 502 24.14 2.76 -2.05
CA TYR A 502 23.77 3.74 -3.07
C TYR A 502 23.98 3.25 -4.51
N ASP A 503 24.78 2.21 -4.74
CA ASP A 503 24.87 1.54 -6.05
C ASP A 503 23.61 0.71 -6.32
N ALA A 504 23.11 0.03 -5.31
CA ALA A 504 21.81 -0.64 -5.35
C ALA A 504 20.67 0.36 -5.54
N ALA A 505 20.71 1.52 -4.87
CA ALA A 505 19.74 2.58 -5.05
C ALA A 505 19.70 3.09 -6.51
N ALA A 506 20.84 3.43 -7.09
CA ALA A 506 20.92 3.84 -8.49
C ALA A 506 20.42 2.74 -9.45
N ARG A 507 20.72 1.48 -9.17
CA ARG A 507 20.22 0.34 -9.94
C ARG A 507 18.70 0.21 -9.85
N PHE A 508 18.11 0.43 -8.68
CA PHE A 508 16.66 0.39 -8.49
C PHE A 508 15.97 1.53 -9.27
N VAL A 509 16.50 2.75 -9.22
CA VAL A 509 16.03 3.88 -10.03
C VAL A 509 16.12 3.53 -11.52
N GLN A 510 17.27 3.02 -11.98
CA GLN A 510 17.50 2.68 -13.38
C GLN A 510 16.56 1.57 -13.87
N MET A 511 16.30 0.56 -13.04
CA MET A 511 15.33 -0.51 -13.34
C MET A 511 13.92 0.05 -13.53
N ASN A 512 13.45 0.90 -12.61
CA ASN A 512 12.12 1.49 -12.69
C ASN A 512 12.01 2.47 -13.87
N PHE A 513 13.05 3.24 -14.15
CA PHE A 513 13.11 4.10 -15.33
C PHE A 513 13.04 3.30 -16.64
N GLN A 514 13.77 2.17 -16.73
CA GLN A 514 13.72 1.30 -17.89
C GLN A 514 12.32 0.70 -18.08
N LEU A 515 11.72 0.20 -17.01
CA LEU A 515 10.35 -0.34 -17.01
C LEU A 515 9.34 0.73 -17.49
N ALA A 516 9.48 1.94 -16.97
CA ALA A 516 8.65 3.07 -17.34
C ALA A 516 8.76 3.40 -18.85
N LEU A 517 9.97 3.39 -19.40
CA LEU A 517 10.21 3.59 -20.82
C LEU A 517 9.53 2.53 -21.68
N GLU A 518 9.65 1.26 -21.30
CA GLU A 518 9.02 0.16 -22.02
C GLU A 518 7.50 0.31 -22.05
N ILE A 519 6.86 0.60 -20.92
CA ILE A 519 5.40 0.80 -20.83
C ILE A 519 4.97 2.03 -21.63
N ALA A 520 5.70 3.16 -21.47
CA ALA A 520 5.31 4.42 -22.10
C ALA A 520 5.53 4.43 -23.61
N ASN A 521 6.46 3.62 -24.14
CA ASN A 521 6.75 3.53 -25.57
C ASN A 521 6.07 2.33 -26.27
N ALA A 522 5.47 1.41 -25.53
CA ALA A 522 4.79 0.24 -26.10
C ALA A 522 3.68 0.68 -27.07
N GLU A 523 3.54 -0.03 -28.19
CA GLU A 523 2.46 0.23 -29.15
C GLU A 523 1.09 -0.15 -28.57
N LYS A 524 1.04 -1.27 -27.84
CA LYS A 524 -0.18 -1.78 -27.21
C LYS A 524 -0.34 -1.21 -25.81
N ARG A 525 -1.59 -0.90 -25.46
CA ARG A 525 -1.97 -0.56 -24.09
C ARG A 525 -1.83 -1.80 -23.19
N PRO A 526 -1.35 -1.66 -21.94
CA PRO A 526 -1.44 -2.72 -20.94
C PRO A 526 -2.88 -3.19 -20.73
N VAL A 527 -3.07 -4.51 -20.63
CA VAL A 527 -4.38 -5.14 -20.46
C VAL A 527 -4.30 -6.26 -19.45
N TRP A 528 -5.41 -6.51 -18.73
CA TRP A 528 -5.56 -7.68 -17.89
C TRP A 528 -5.54 -8.96 -18.73
N ASN A 529 -5.03 -10.03 -18.18
CA ASN A 529 -5.10 -11.35 -18.82
C ASN A 529 -6.56 -11.82 -18.88
N GLU A 530 -6.90 -12.60 -19.91
CA GLU A 530 -8.22 -13.18 -20.04
C GLU A 530 -8.50 -14.14 -18.86
N GLY A 531 -9.64 -13.97 -18.19
CA GLY A 531 -10.05 -14.77 -17.05
C GLY A 531 -9.28 -14.44 -15.75
N ASP A 532 -8.52 -13.37 -15.71
CA ASP A 532 -7.89 -12.90 -14.47
C ASP A 532 -8.92 -12.44 -13.46
N PHE A 533 -8.73 -12.81 -12.19
CA PHE A 533 -9.68 -12.49 -11.12
C PHE A 533 -9.86 -10.98 -10.93
N PHE A 534 -8.76 -10.22 -10.85
CA PHE A 534 -8.82 -8.77 -10.59
C PHE A 534 -9.34 -8.03 -11.81
N GLY A 535 -8.92 -8.47 -13.02
CA GLY A 535 -9.45 -7.96 -14.27
C GLY A 535 -10.95 -8.15 -14.38
N ASP A 536 -11.45 -9.35 -14.10
CA ASP A 536 -12.88 -9.66 -14.17
C ASP A 536 -13.69 -8.93 -13.07
N THR A 537 -13.13 -8.81 -11.86
CA THR A 537 -13.82 -8.21 -10.71
C THR A 537 -13.90 -6.69 -10.79
N PHE A 538 -12.81 -6.02 -11.25
CA PHE A 538 -12.67 -4.57 -11.15
C PHE A 538 -12.69 -3.83 -12.49
N LYS A 539 -12.69 -4.54 -13.63
CA LYS A 539 -12.82 -3.91 -14.95
C LYS A 539 -14.19 -3.22 -15.06
N LYS A 540 -14.15 -1.92 -15.31
CA LYS A 540 -15.34 -1.08 -15.51
C LYS A 540 -15.68 -0.95 -16.99
#